data_ef28d10bc1985d171faaf168f33227d6
#
_entry.id   ef28d10bc1985d171faaf168f33227d6
#
_cell.length_a   1.000
_cell.length_b   1.000
_cell.length_c   1.000
_cell.angle_alpha   90.00
_cell.angle_beta   90.00
_cell.angle_gamma   90.00
#
_symmetry.space_group_name_H-M   'P 1'
#
loop_
_entity.id
_entity.type
_entity.pdbx_description
1 polymer ?
#
loop_
_entity_poly.entity_id
_entity_poly.type
_entity_poly.pdbx_seq_one_letter_code
_entity_poly.pdbx_strand_id
1 'polypeptide(L)'
;FHSPDSDYLATNVDIPGGTMTIREGGKEYPYTLICDSVFNVYNMVTVIAVLRQLGYAHDEIARVLSQSAITESRHNVEQAGNVTLVREMAKDKNALACSRVFQYIASRPGKKEVMLLMNSLTDVPHWSENVCWFYDTDFEYLADESIVRVVCTGLRCEDYKLRCLMAGVPEDRLACAKDEHDAAAMMAYEPGDELYVLYGTDTLELAYQVYDQMKDIARSRAAEQEVQA
;
A
#
# COMPACT_ATOMS: atom_id res chain seq x y z
N PHE A 1 14.69 5.57 29.30
CA PHE A 1 14.20 4.28 28.80
C PHE A 1 15.33 3.61 28.04
N HIS A 2 15.76 2.41 28.48
CA HIS A 2 16.65 1.56 27.71
C HIS A 2 15.80 0.43 27.11
N SER A 3 15.95 0.19 25.80
CA SER A 3 15.43 -1.05 25.21
C SER A 3 16.17 -2.24 25.80
N PRO A 4 15.50 -3.35 26.10
CA PRO A 4 16.20 -4.57 26.48
C PRO A 4 17.13 -5.03 25.35
N ASP A 5 18.20 -5.74 25.73
CA ASP A 5 19.06 -6.37 24.75
C ASP A 5 18.27 -7.37 23.91
N SER A 6 18.51 -7.35 22.60
CA SER A 6 17.79 -8.21 21.66
C SER A 6 18.58 -9.48 21.40
N ASP A 7 17.96 -10.64 21.53
CA ASP A 7 18.54 -11.93 21.15
C ASP A 7 18.74 -12.02 19.62
N TYR A 8 17.83 -11.39 18.88
CA TYR A 8 17.87 -11.28 17.41
C TYR A 8 17.78 -9.81 17.01
N LEU A 9 18.78 -9.33 16.28
CA LEU A 9 18.84 -7.94 15.83
C LEU A 9 19.13 -7.86 14.34
N ALA A 10 18.26 -7.20 13.59
CA ALA A 10 18.56 -6.85 12.21
C ALA A 10 19.58 -5.70 12.17
N THR A 11 20.68 -5.91 11.46
CA THR A 11 21.73 -4.93 11.20
C THR A 11 21.98 -4.82 9.70
N ASN A 12 22.62 -3.75 9.25
CA ASN A 12 22.95 -3.55 7.82
C ASN A 12 21.75 -3.76 6.89
N VAL A 13 20.58 -3.18 7.26
CA VAL A 13 19.35 -3.31 6.47
C VAL A 13 19.42 -2.38 5.28
N ASP A 14 19.50 -2.96 4.07
CA ASP A 14 19.45 -2.26 2.79
C ASP A 14 18.19 -2.71 2.02
N ILE A 15 17.10 -1.95 2.19
CA ILE A 15 15.82 -2.26 1.53
C ILE A 15 15.94 -2.17 0.00
N PRO A 16 16.50 -1.10 -0.59
CA PRO A 16 16.69 -1.03 -2.03
C PRO A 16 17.61 -2.12 -2.58
N GLY A 17 18.67 -2.48 -1.84
CA GLY A 17 19.61 -3.52 -2.23
C GLY A 17 19.14 -4.94 -1.91
N GLY A 18 17.99 -5.09 -1.23
CA GLY A 18 17.40 -6.40 -0.92
C GLY A 18 18.26 -7.24 0.03
N THR A 19 18.94 -6.63 1.00
CA THR A 19 19.83 -7.35 1.93
C THR A 19 19.65 -6.90 3.37
N MET A 20 19.85 -7.83 4.30
CA MET A 20 19.98 -7.54 5.73
C MET A 20 20.89 -8.56 6.42
N THR A 21 21.35 -8.25 7.62
CA THR A 21 22.12 -9.13 8.48
C THR A 21 21.35 -9.35 9.78
N ILE A 22 21.28 -10.60 10.25
CA ILE A 22 20.77 -10.92 11.59
C ILE A 22 21.93 -11.23 12.50
N ARG A 23 21.99 -10.53 13.64
CA ARG A 23 22.92 -10.82 14.72
C ARG A 23 22.22 -11.65 15.78
N GLU A 24 22.77 -12.84 16.09
CA GLU A 24 22.36 -13.75 17.16
C GLU A 24 23.59 -14.22 17.91
N GLY A 25 23.58 -14.09 19.25
CA GLY A 25 24.68 -14.55 20.10
C GLY A 25 26.07 -13.98 19.72
N GLY A 26 26.14 -12.76 19.23
CA GLY A 26 27.37 -12.07 18.79
C GLY A 26 27.89 -12.50 17.42
N LYS A 27 27.21 -13.39 16.71
CA LYS A 27 27.52 -13.78 15.32
C LYS A 27 26.54 -13.12 14.34
N GLU A 28 27.01 -12.90 13.12
CA GLU A 28 26.26 -12.26 12.06
C GLU A 28 25.95 -13.23 10.93
N TYR A 29 24.71 -13.18 10.45
CA TYR A 29 24.17 -14.08 9.42
C TYR A 29 23.48 -13.26 8.34
N PRO A 30 23.94 -13.36 7.06
CA PRO A 30 23.36 -12.61 5.96
C PRO A 30 22.04 -13.25 5.51
N TYR A 31 21.09 -12.37 5.11
CA TYR A 31 19.80 -12.76 4.55
C TYR A 31 19.46 -11.91 3.34
N THR A 32 18.81 -12.50 2.36
CA THR A 32 18.12 -11.77 1.32
C THR A 32 16.86 -11.14 1.92
N LEU A 33 16.68 -9.84 1.74
CA LEU A 33 15.50 -9.13 2.16
C LEU A 33 14.46 -9.22 1.05
N ILE A 34 13.38 -9.94 1.30
CA ILE A 34 12.29 -10.18 0.34
C ILE A 34 11.13 -9.18 0.52
N CYS A 35 11.44 -7.99 1.04
CA CYS A 35 10.42 -7.00 1.35
C CYS A 35 10.90 -5.59 1.00
N ASP A 36 9.93 -4.73 0.78
CA ASP A 36 10.07 -3.34 0.35
C ASP A 36 9.76 -2.32 1.45
N SER A 37 9.47 -2.78 2.67
CA SER A 37 9.08 -1.91 3.76
C SER A 37 9.72 -2.30 5.10
N VAL A 38 9.95 -1.31 5.95
CA VAL A 38 10.49 -1.49 7.31
C VAL A 38 9.63 -2.45 8.13
N PHE A 39 8.31 -2.41 7.99
CA PHE A 39 7.41 -3.33 8.72
C PHE A 39 7.67 -4.79 8.36
N ASN A 40 7.94 -5.06 7.10
CA ASN A 40 8.25 -6.41 6.64
C ASN A 40 9.62 -6.87 7.12
N VAL A 41 10.57 -5.96 7.35
CA VAL A 41 11.84 -6.29 8.04
C VAL A 41 11.56 -6.85 9.43
N TYR A 42 10.72 -6.20 10.23
CA TYR A 42 10.32 -6.71 11.55
C TYR A 42 9.62 -8.06 11.46
N ASN A 43 8.74 -8.24 10.48
CA ASN A 43 8.08 -9.53 10.24
C ASN A 43 9.10 -10.62 9.92
N MET A 44 10.09 -10.34 9.06
CA MET A 44 11.15 -11.30 8.73
C MET A 44 12.02 -11.64 9.96
N VAL A 45 12.41 -10.64 10.76
CA VAL A 45 13.15 -10.88 12.01
C VAL A 45 12.35 -11.80 12.93
N THR A 46 11.04 -11.54 13.06
CA THR A 46 10.16 -12.38 13.89
C THR A 46 10.09 -13.82 13.37
N VAL A 47 9.91 -14.02 12.07
CA VAL A 47 9.89 -15.36 11.44
C VAL A 47 11.22 -16.08 11.68
N ILE A 48 12.36 -15.40 11.46
CA ILE A 48 13.70 -15.98 11.67
C ILE A 48 13.86 -16.36 13.14
N ALA A 49 13.51 -15.50 14.08
CA ALA A 49 13.60 -15.77 15.52
C ALA A 49 12.79 -17.01 15.90
N VAL A 50 11.54 -17.12 15.45
CA VAL A 50 10.67 -18.28 15.72
C VAL A 50 11.29 -19.57 15.13
N LEU A 51 11.73 -19.55 13.89
CA LEU A 51 12.33 -20.72 13.26
C LEU A 51 13.64 -21.15 13.93
N ARG A 52 14.45 -20.19 14.38
CA ARG A 52 15.64 -20.45 15.17
C ARG A 52 15.31 -21.13 16.50
N GLN A 53 14.27 -20.66 17.21
CA GLN A 53 13.79 -21.31 18.45
C GLN A 53 13.24 -22.72 18.22
N LEU A 54 12.72 -22.99 17.03
CA LEU A 54 12.30 -24.33 16.62
C LEU A 54 13.48 -25.24 16.18
N GLY A 55 14.71 -24.72 16.16
CA GLY A 55 15.94 -25.50 15.91
C GLY A 55 16.44 -25.50 14.46
N TYR A 56 15.80 -24.74 13.55
CA TYR A 56 16.29 -24.63 12.17
C TYR A 56 17.60 -23.82 12.09
N ALA A 57 18.52 -24.21 11.21
CA ALA A 57 19.77 -23.51 10.98
C ALA A 57 19.58 -22.21 10.17
N HIS A 58 20.46 -21.21 10.40
CA HIS A 58 20.40 -19.94 9.66
C HIS A 58 20.48 -20.15 8.15
N ASP A 59 21.36 -21.00 7.68
CA ASP A 59 21.55 -21.27 6.26
C ASP A 59 20.30 -21.90 5.60
N GLU A 60 19.62 -22.76 6.33
CA GLU A 60 18.35 -23.35 5.89
C GLU A 60 17.24 -22.31 5.78
N ILE A 61 17.10 -21.48 6.81
CA ILE A 61 16.11 -20.39 6.84
C ILE A 61 16.41 -19.39 5.71
N ALA A 62 17.66 -18.97 5.55
CA ALA A 62 18.06 -18.00 4.53
C ALA A 62 17.78 -18.53 3.12
N ARG A 63 18.08 -19.80 2.86
CA ARG A 63 17.79 -20.45 1.58
C ARG A 63 16.30 -20.49 1.26
N VAL A 64 15.45 -20.84 2.22
CA VAL A 64 14.00 -20.90 2.01
C VAL A 64 13.43 -19.49 1.82
N LEU A 65 13.82 -18.53 2.63
CA LEU A 65 13.34 -17.15 2.52
C LEU A 65 13.76 -16.52 1.18
N SER A 66 14.97 -16.77 0.69
CA SER A 66 15.43 -16.24 -0.61
C SER A 66 14.63 -16.77 -1.81
N GLN A 67 13.91 -17.87 -1.65
CA GLN A 67 13.04 -18.48 -2.65
C GLN A 67 11.56 -18.12 -2.46
N SER A 68 11.24 -17.42 -1.37
CA SER A 68 9.88 -17.03 -1.05
C SER A 68 9.55 -15.71 -1.72
N ALA A 69 8.30 -15.55 -2.15
CA ALA A 69 7.76 -14.28 -2.60
C ALA A 69 6.85 -13.70 -1.52
N ILE A 70 6.84 -12.37 -1.39
CA ILE A 70 5.78 -11.71 -0.62
C ILE A 70 4.45 -11.99 -1.32
N THR A 71 3.44 -12.27 -0.54
CA THR A 71 2.11 -12.58 -1.06
C THR A 71 1.62 -11.40 -1.90
N GLU A 72 1.33 -11.62 -3.18
CA GLU A 72 0.79 -10.63 -4.14
C GLU A 72 -0.49 -9.93 -3.65
N SER A 73 -1.10 -10.46 -2.59
CA SER A 73 -2.29 -9.88 -1.96
C SER A 73 -2.05 -8.52 -1.29
N ARG A 74 -0.81 -8.11 -1.02
CA ARG A 74 -0.51 -6.85 -0.34
C ARG A 74 -0.04 -5.75 -1.26
N HIS A 75 0.69 -6.12 -2.29
CA HIS A 75 1.22 -5.20 -3.29
C HIS A 75 1.20 -5.92 -4.64
N ASN A 76 0.60 -5.29 -5.63
CA ASN A 76 0.58 -5.81 -7.00
C ASN A 76 0.71 -4.64 -7.97
N VAL A 77 1.58 -4.80 -8.98
CA VAL A 77 1.82 -3.81 -10.04
C VAL A 77 1.59 -4.47 -11.39
N GLU A 78 0.77 -3.88 -12.22
CA GLU A 78 0.44 -4.37 -13.56
C GLU A 78 0.37 -3.23 -14.56
N GLN A 79 0.88 -3.45 -15.78
CA GLN A 79 0.68 -2.53 -16.89
C GLN A 79 -0.68 -2.82 -17.56
N ALA A 80 -1.51 -1.79 -17.70
CA ALA A 80 -2.79 -1.88 -18.37
C ALA A 80 -2.94 -0.70 -19.34
N GLY A 81 -3.00 -0.99 -20.65
CA GLY A 81 -2.95 0.07 -21.66
C GLY A 81 -1.72 0.96 -21.46
N ASN A 82 -1.95 2.27 -21.35
CA ASN A 82 -0.89 3.28 -21.25
C ASN A 82 -0.57 3.71 -19.81
N VAL A 83 -1.11 3.02 -18.80
CA VAL A 83 -0.94 3.35 -17.37
C VAL A 83 -0.40 2.17 -16.56
N THR A 84 0.18 2.46 -15.41
CA THR A 84 0.59 1.47 -14.43
C THR A 84 -0.46 1.40 -13.32
N LEU A 85 -1.07 0.24 -13.12
CA LEU A 85 -2.02 0.02 -12.01
C LEU A 85 -1.28 -0.59 -10.83
N VAL A 86 -1.50 -0.02 -9.64
CA VAL A 86 -0.91 -0.49 -8.39
C VAL A 86 -2.02 -0.76 -7.38
N ARG A 87 -2.08 -1.97 -6.87
CA ARG A 87 -2.95 -2.33 -5.76
C ARG A 87 -2.11 -2.49 -4.49
N GLU A 88 -2.39 -1.65 -3.48
CA GLU A 88 -1.59 -1.56 -2.27
C GLU A 88 -2.45 -1.64 -1.01
N MET A 89 -2.09 -2.53 -0.08
CA MET A 89 -2.76 -2.63 1.22
C MET A 89 -2.29 -1.51 2.15
N ALA A 90 -3.12 -0.49 2.33
CA ALA A 90 -2.81 0.67 3.17
C ALA A 90 -3.01 0.41 4.67
N LYS A 91 -3.59 -0.76 5.05
CA LYS A 91 -3.91 -1.12 6.45
C LYS A 91 -4.71 0.00 7.14
N ASP A 92 -5.92 0.24 6.65
CA ASP A 92 -6.90 1.08 7.31
C ASP A 92 -6.98 0.82 8.83
N LYS A 93 -7.38 1.82 9.58
CA LYS A 93 -7.37 1.81 11.06
C LYS A 93 -5.97 1.73 11.72
N ASN A 94 -4.90 1.71 10.92
CA ASN A 94 -3.53 1.84 11.38
C ASN A 94 -2.89 3.11 10.78
N ALA A 95 -3.01 4.22 11.49
CA ALA A 95 -2.59 5.54 11.04
C ALA A 95 -1.13 5.57 10.56
N LEU A 96 -0.21 4.96 11.31
CA LEU A 96 1.21 4.94 10.96
C LEU A 96 1.47 4.15 9.66
N ALA A 97 0.85 2.98 9.51
CA ALA A 97 1.01 2.17 8.30
C ALA A 97 0.45 2.89 7.08
N CYS A 98 -0.75 3.49 7.21
CA CYS A 98 -1.38 4.25 6.15
C CYS A 98 -0.55 5.49 5.75
N SER A 99 -0.03 6.25 6.73
CA SER A 99 0.88 7.39 6.48
C SER A 99 2.12 6.98 5.69
N ARG A 100 2.69 5.81 5.99
CA ARG A 100 3.87 5.31 5.26
C ARG A 100 3.56 4.96 3.80
N VAL A 101 2.37 4.41 3.53
CA VAL A 101 1.92 4.17 2.15
C VAL A 101 1.75 5.50 1.41
N PHE A 102 1.10 6.49 2.01
CA PHE A 102 0.96 7.81 1.40
C PHE A 102 2.31 8.48 1.14
N GLN A 103 3.23 8.43 2.12
CA GLN A 103 4.59 8.93 1.97
C GLN A 103 5.35 8.25 0.82
N TYR A 104 5.22 6.91 0.73
CA TYR A 104 5.83 6.15 -0.35
C TYR A 104 5.29 6.60 -1.71
N ILE A 105 3.98 6.71 -1.88
CA ILE A 105 3.35 7.18 -3.12
C ILE A 105 3.84 8.59 -3.49
N ALA A 106 3.84 9.52 -2.54
CA ALA A 106 4.31 10.88 -2.77
C ALA A 106 5.79 10.92 -3.22
N SER A 107 6.63 10.02 -2.69
CA SER A 107 8.07 9.95 -3.03
C SER A 107 8.36 9.35 -4.41
N ARG A 108 7.39 8.67 -5.04
CA ARG A 108 7.57 8.07 -6.36
C ARG A 108 7.67 9.15 -7.45
N PRO A 109 8.48 8.93 -8.49
CA PRO A 109 8.51 9.84 -9.64
C PRO A 109 7.23 9.76 -10.47
N GLY A 110 6.97 10.77 -11.30
CA GLY A 110 5.82 10.80 -12.21
C GLY A 110 4.51 11.23 -11.54
N LYS A 111 3.46 11.32 -12.33
CA LYS A 111 2.12 11.66 -11.84
C LYS A 111 1.41 10.42 -11.30
N LYS A 112 0.63 10.62 -10.27
CA LYS A 112 -0.10 9.57 -9.59
C LYS A 112 -1.56 9.95 -9.40
N GLU A 113 -2.41 8.94 -9.48
CA GLU A 113 -3.79 9.02 -9.07
C GLU A 113 -4.03 8.02 -7.95
N VAL A 114 -4.79 8.38 -6.92
CA VAL A 114 -4.99 7.56 -5.73
C VAL A 114 -6.47 7.34 -5.47
N MET A 115 -6.87 6.09 -5.38
CA MET A 115 -8.20 5.69 -4.93
C MET A 115 -8.13 5.19 -3.48
N LEU A 116 -8.92 5.80 -2.60
CA LEU A 116 -9.04 5.41 -1.19
C LEU A 116 -10.20 4.44 -1.02
N LEU A 117 -9.94 3.15 -1.18
CA LEU A 117 -10.90 2.05 -1.03
C LEU A 117 -10.74 1.38 0.35
N MET A 118 -10.73 2.20 1.40
CA MET A 118 -10.40 1.75 2.75
C MET A 118 -11.61 1.76 3.70
N ASN A 119 -12.82 1.79 3.15
CA ASN A 119 -14.04 1.76 3.94
C ASN A 119 -14.36 0.34 4.34
N SER A 120 -14.33 0.06 5.60
CA SER A 120 -14.77 -1.20 6.14
C SER A 120 -16.14 -1.08 6.80
N LEU A 121 -17.07 -0.46 6.14
CA LEU A 121 -18.46 -0.58 6.53
C LEU A 121 -18.95 -1.94 6.11
N THR A 122 -18.41 -2.92 6.75
CA THR A 122 -19.08 -4.19 6.79
C THR A 122 -20.39 -3.97 7.51
N ASP A 123 -21.41 -4.50 6.94
CA ASP A 123 -22.79 -4.74 7.27
C ASP A 123 -23.13 -5.08 8.73
N VAL A 124 -22.39 -4.57 9.69
CA VAL A 124 -22.73 -4.75 11.10
C VAL A 124 -23.64 -3.60 11.47
N PRO A 125 -24.95 -3.80 11.50
CA PRO A 125 -25.95 -2.73 11.63
C PRO A 125 -25.92 -1.99 12.97
N HIS A 126 -24.95 -2.25 13.82
CA HIS A 126 -24.83 -1.74 15.18
C HIS A 126 -23.54 -0.98 15.47
N TRP A 127 -22.67 -0.83 14.50
CA TRP A 127 -21.37 -0.18 14.69
C TRP A 127 -21.34 1.17 14.01
N SER A 128 -21.06 2.21 14.78
CA SER A 128 -20.47 3.41 14.21
C SER A 128 -18.99 3.12 14.00
N GLU A 129 -18.53 3.12 12.77
CA GLU A 129 -17.11 3.01 12.49
C GLU A 129 -16.36 4.17 13.18
N ASN A 130 -15.30 3.85 13.91
CA ASN A 130 -14.43 4.86 14.49
C ASN A 130 -13.50 5.39 13.41
N VAL A 131 -13.76 6.61 12.94
CA VAL A 131 -12.96 7.31 11.93
C VAL A 131 -11.85 8.18 12.52
N CYS A 132 -11.62 8.15 13.84
CA CYS A 132 -10.59 8.98 14.48
C CYS A 132 -9.19 8.75 13.90
N TRP A 133 -8.90 7.54 13.43
CA TRP A 133 -7.63 7.21 12.80
C TRP A 133 -7.31 8.07 11.56
N PHE A 134 -8.30 8.68 10.89
CA PHE A 134 -8.10 9.63 9.79
C PHE A 134 -7.28 10.83 10.23
N TYR A 135 -7.51 11.29 11.46
CA TYR A 135 -6.86 12.47 12.02
C TYR A 135 -5.46 12.20 12.54
N ASP A 136 -5.15 10.93 12.82
CA ASP A 136 -3.82 10.47 13.21
C ASP A 136 -2.96 10.06 11.99
N THR A 137 -3.57 9.99 10.81
CA THR A 137 -2.91 9.64 9.55
C THR A 137 -2.47 10.90 8.81
N ASP A 138 -1.24 10.89 8.28
CA ASP A 138 -0.64 12.01 7.54
C ASP A 138 -1.19 12.09 6.10
N PHE A 139 -2.44 12.51 5.95
CA PHE A 139 -3.07 12.77 4.65
C PHE A 139 -2.39 13.90 3.89
N GLU A 140 -1.58 14.69 4.54
CA GLU A 140 -0.76 15.78 4.01
C GLU A 140 0.15 15.31 2.86
N TYR A 141 0.57 14.04 2.86
CA TYR A 141 1.29 13.45 1.73
C TYR A 141 0.46 13.38 0.44
N LEU A 142 -0.87 13.30 0.53
CA LEU A 142 -1.74 13.30 -0.64
C LEU A 142 -1.87 14.68 -1.29
N ALA A 143 -1.43 15.75 -0.62
CA ALA A 143 -1.38 17.09 -1.17
C ALA A 143 -0.17 17.33 -2.09
N ASP A 144 0.75 16.37 -2.20
CA ASP A 144 1.89 16.46 -3.11
C ASP A 144 1.44 16.76 -4.53
N GLU A 145 2.17 17.63 -5.24
CA GLU A 145 1.80 18.11 -6.58
C GLU A 145 1.76 16.98 -7.62
N SER A 146 2.52 15.93 -7.40
CA SER A 146 2.55 14.75 -8.29
C SER A 146 1.32 13.85 -8.15
N ILE A 147 0.52 14.01 -7.09
CA ILE A 147 -0.76 13.31 -6.92
C ILE A 147 -1.85 14.18 -7.52
N VAL A 148 -2.20 13.89 -8.76
CA VAL A 148 -3.08 14.74 -9.57
C VAL A 148 -4.56 14.45 -9.36
N ARG A 149 -4.90 13.30 -8.77
CA ARG A 149 -6.28 12.88 -8.50
C ARG A 149 -6.36 12.04 -7.24
N VAL A 150 -7.36 12.29 -6.39
CA VAL A 150 -7.71 11.44 -5.25
C VAL A 150 -9.21 11.14 -5.33
N VAL A 151 -9.56 9.86 -5.44
CA VAL A 151 -10.94 9.37 -5.45
C VAL A 151 -11.25 8.75 -4.10
N CYS A 152 -12.12 9.40 -3.34
CA CYS A 152 -12.62 8.92 -2.06
C CYS A 152 -13.84 8.03 -2.30
N THR A 153 -13.90 6.85 -1.66
CA THR A 153 -14.95 5.87 -1.98
C THR A 153 -15.80 5.45 -0.79
N GLY A 154 -16.93 4.84 -1.08
CA GLY A 154 -17.83 4.19 -0.15
C GLY A 154 -18.65 5.16 0.70
N LEU A 155 -19.33 4.64 1.70
CA LEU A 155 -20.23 5.42 2.55
C LEU A 155 -19.55 6.57 3.31
N ARG A 156 -18.23 6.48 3.49
CA ARG A 156 -17.41 7.52 4.16
C ARG A 156 -16.64 8.41 3.17
N CYS A 157 -16.98 8.38 1.90
CA CYS A 157 -16.25 9.16 0.90
C CYS A 157 -16.20 10.66 1.23
N GLU A 158 -17.26 11.23 1.80
CA GLU A 158 -17.29 12.63 2.20
C GLU A 158 -16.39 12.92 3.42
N ASP A 159 -16.28 11.98 4.36
CA ASP A 159 -15.36 12.11 5.50
C ASP A 159 -13.90 12.09 5.01
N TYR A 160 -13.56 11.19 4.08
CA TYR A 160 -12.25 11.18 3.42
C TYR A 160 -11.98 12.46 2.63
N LYS A 161 -12.97 12.93 1.85
CA LYS A 161 -12.86 14.20 1.12
C LYS A 161 -12.59 15.37 2.07
N LEU A 162 -13.35 15.46 3.17
CA LEU A 162 -13.12 16.48 4.18
C LEU A 162 -11.70 16.40 4.76
N ARG A 163 -11.23 15.20 5.11
CA ARG A 163 -9.87 15.03 5.64
C ARG A 163 -8.80 15.40 4.62
N CYS A 164 -8.99 15.06 3.34
CA CYS A 164 -8.09 15.49 2.26
C CYS A 164 -8.05 17.01 2.13
N LEU A 165 -9.20 17.70 2.18
CA LEU A 165 -9.27 19.17 2.15
C LEU A 165 -8.53 19.78 3.35
N MET A 166 -8.70 19.22 4.55
CA MET A 166 -7.97 19.66 5.75
C MET A 166 -6.45 19.46 5.63
N ALA A 167 -6.02 18.43 4.87
CA ALA A 167 -4.63 18.15 4.56
C ALA A 167 -4.03 19.04 3.46
N GLY A 168 -4.85 19.91 2.86
CA GLY A 168 -4.42 20.82 1.80
C GLY A 168 -4.49 20.27 0.38
N VAL A 169 -5.15 19.12 0.18
CA VAL A 169 -5.40 18.60 -1.19
C VAL A 169 -6.39 19.56 -1.89
N PRO A 170 -6.06 20.10 -3.08
CA PRO A 170 -6.94 20.96 -3.84
C PRO A 170 -8.29 20.28 -4.18
N GLU A 171 -9.39 21.01 -4.06
CA GLU A 171 -10.72 20.42 -4.25
C GLU A 171 -10.94 19.88 -5.67
N ASP A 172 -10.35 20.50 -6.68
CA ASP A 172 -10.41 20.09 -8.08
C ASP A 172 -9.71 18.74 -8.36
N ARG A 173 -8.83 18.30 -7.45
CA ARG A 173 -8.23 16.97 -7.51
C ARG A 173 -9.06 15.89 -6.80
N LEU A 174 -10.13 16.27 -6.08
CA LEU A 174 -10.92 15.34 -5.27
C LEU A 174 -12.19 14.91 -5.99
N ALA A 175 -12.51 13.62 -5.88
CA ALA A 175 -13.80 13.06 -6.28
C ALA A 175 -14.33 12.14 -5.19
N CYS A 176 -15.65 11.97 -5.13
CA CYS A 176 -16.33 11.06 -4.21
C CYS A 176 -17.22 10.09 -4.99
N ALA A 177 -17.07 8.81 -4.70
CA ALA A 177 -17.92 7.73 -5.17
C ALA A 177 -18.54 6.99 -3.99
N LYS A 178 -19.83 7.12 -3.78
CA LYS A 178 -20.53 6.38 -2.72
C LYS A 178 -20.61 4.90 -3.01
N ASP A 179 -20.78 4.55 -4.27
CA ASP A 179 -20.61 3.19 -4.77
C ASP A 179 -19.16 3.04 -5.24
N GLU A 180 -18.46 2.09 -4.69
CA GLU A 180 -17.04 1.85 -4.99
C GLU A 180 -16.82 1.43 -6.45
N HIS A 181 -17.80 0.80 -7.08
CA HIS A 181 -17.73 0.43 -8.49
C HIS A 181 -17.75 1.63 -9.44
N ASP A 182 -18.33 2.76 -9.00
CA ASP A 182 -18.30 4.00 -9.78
C ASP A 182 -16.92 4.69 -9.73
N ALA A 183 -16.11 4.36 -8.73
CA ALA A 183 -14.83 5.01 -8.48
C ALA A 183 -13.81 4.78 -9.61
N ALA A 184 -13.82 3.61 -10.22
CA ALA A 184 -12.92 3.28 -11.31
C ALA A 184 -13.07 4.26 -12.50
N ALA A 185 -14.31 4.66 -12.82
CA ALA A 185 -14.58 5.60 -13.90
C ALA A 185 -14.19 7.06 -13.58
N MET A 186 -13.99 7.39 -12.30
CA MET A 186 -13.61 8.74 -11.84
C MET A 186 -12.11 9.02 -11.89
N MET A 187 -11.28 8.01 -12.16
CA MET A 187 -9.86 8.17 -12.42
C MET A 187 -9.61 8.73 -13.82
N ALA A 188 -8.53 9.49 -14.02
CA ALA A 188 -8.26 10.16 -15.28
C ALA A 188 -7.62 9.24 -16.34
N TYR A 189 -6.75 8.30 -15.90
CA TYR A 189 -6.01 7.36 -16.77
C TYR A 189 -5.15 8.06 -17.83
N GLU A 190 -4.47 9.13 -17.47
CA GLU A 190 -3.56 9.79 -18.40
C GLU A 190 -2.35 8.89 -18.71
N PRO A 191 -1.89 8.86 -19.98
CA PRO A 191 -0.76 8.00 -20.35
C PRO A 191 0.49 8.27 -19.52
N GLY A 192 1.05 7.21 -18.95
CA GLY A 192 2.24 7.25 -18.12
C GLY A 192 1.98 7.45 -16.63
N ASP A 193 0.73 7.66 -16.21
CA ASP A 193 0.39 7.81 -14.79
C ASP A 193 0.43 6.47 -14.05
N GLU A 194 0.76 6.53 -12.76
CA GLU A 194 0.59 5.40 -11.82
C GLU A 194 -0.74 5.57 -11.07
N LEU A 195 -1.64 4.59 -11.17
CA LEU A 195 -2.95 4.59 -10.54
C LEU A 195 -2.96 3.61 -9.36
N TYR A 196 -3.12 4.13 -8.16
CA TYR A 196 -3.09 3.37 -6.92
C TYR A 196 -4.50 3.08 -6.42
N VAL A 197 -4.79 1.81 -6.12
CA VAL A 197 -5.95 1.39 -5.33
C VAL A 197 -5.48 1.03 -3.94
N LEU A 198 -5.79 1.87 -2.96
CA LEU A 198 -5.46 1.67 -1.56
C LEU A 198 -6.63 1.01 -0.85
N TYR A 199 -6.41 -0.15 -0.27
CA TYR A 199 -7.47 -0.94 0.35
C TYR A 199 -7.10 -1.40 1.77
N GLY A 200 -8.14 -1.68 2.55
CA GLY A 200 -8.02 -2.31 3.86
C GLY A 200 -8.20 -3.83 3.80
N THR A 201 -8.03 -4.49 4.94
CA THR A 201 -8.22 -5.94 5.03
C THR A 201 -9.65 -6.35 4.68
N ASP A 202 -10.63 -5.55 5.09
CA ASP A 202 -12.06 -5.83 4.94
C ASP A 202 -12.56 -5.54 3.50
N THR A 203 -11.79 -4.77 2.72
CA THR A 203 -12.13 -4.40 1.34
C THR A 203 -11.30 -5.14 0.27
N LEU A 204 -10.62 -6.22 0.64
CA LEU A 204 -9.75 -6.96 -0.26
C LEU A 204 -10.49 -7.48 -1.51
N GLU A 205 -11.62 -8.14 -1.33
CA GLU A 205 -12.42 -8.69 -2.44
C GLU A 205 -12.93 -7.59 -3.36
N LEU A 206 -13.44 -6.51 -2.78
CA LEU A 206 -13.88 -5.33 -3.53
C LEU A 206 -12.71 -4.68 -4.30
N ALA A 207 -11.52 -4.64 -3.69
CA ALA A 207 -10.33 -4.11 -4.36
C ALA A 207 -9.95 -4.94 -5.60
N TYR A 208 -10.12 -6.26 -5.59
CA TYR A 208 -9.93 -7.08 -6.79
C TYR A 208 -10.94 -6.71 -7.89
N GLN A 209 -12.22 -6.59 -7.54
CA GLN A 209 -13.29 -6.27 -8.50
C GLN A 209 -13.06 -4.89 -9.13
N VAL A 210 -12.79 -3.87 -8.32
CA VAL A 210 -12.51 -2.52 -8.79
C VAL A 210 -11.23 -2.47 -9.63
N TYR A 211 -10.19 -3.20 -9.23
CA TYR A 211 -8.94 -3.28 -9.97
C TYR A 211 -9.11 -3.93 -11.35
N ASP A 212 -9.95 -4.97 -11.46
CA ASP A 212 -10.28 -5.57 -12.76
C ASP A 212 -11.06 -4.62 -13.66
N GLN A 213 -12.01 -3.86 -13.12
CA GLN A 213 -12.69 -2.78 -13.86
C GLN A 213 -11.72 -1.72 -14.36
N MET A 214 -10.75 -1.31 -13.51
CA MET A 214 -9.74 -0.34 -13.91
C MET A 214 -8.86 -0.85 -15.05
N LYS A 215 -8.52 -2.14 -15.09
CA LYS A 215 -7.78 -2.75 -16.20
C LYS A 215 -8.57 -2.65 -17.52
N ASP A 216 -9.86 -2.94 -17.48
CA ASP A 216 -10.72 -2.88 -18.67
C ASP A 216 -10.87 -1.45 -19.19
N ILE A 217 -11.06 -0.48 -18.28
CA ILE A 217 -11.11 0.95 -18.64
C ILE A 217 -9.77 1.41 -19.24
N ALA A 218 -8.66 1.08 -18.62
CA ALA A 218 -7.34 1.47 -19.08
C ALA A 218 -7.03 0.94 -20.50
N ARG A 219 -7.36 -0.33 -20.76
CA ARG A 219 -7.20 -0.95 -22.08
C ARG A 219 -8.11 -0.32 -23.13
N SER A 220 -9.36 -0.04 -22.78
CA SER A 220 -10.32 0.62 -23.70
C SER A 220 -9.85 2.01 -24.09
N ARG A 221 -9.39 2.81 -23.12
CA ARG A 221 -8.88 4.17 -23.38
C ARG A 221 -7.59 4.16 -24.22
N ALA A 222 -6.69 3.20 -23.98
CA ALA A 222 -5.49 3.06 -24.80
C ALA A 222 -5.84 2.75 -26.27
N ALA A 223 -6.79 1.84 -26.50
CA ALA A 223 -7.25 1.51 -27.85
C ALA A 223 -7.93 2.71 -28.57
N GLU A 224 -8.70 3.52 -27.84
CA GLU A 224 -9.31 4.74 -28.39
C GLU A 224 -8.25 5.79 -28.78
N GLN A 225 -7.18 5.93 -28.02
CA GLN A 225 -6.07 6.84 -28.31
C GLN A 225 -5.27 6.41 -29.55
N GLU A 226 -5.04 5.10 -29.72
CA GLU A 226 -4.36 4.55 -30.90
C GLU A 226 -5.14 4.78 -32.19
N VAL A 227 -6.48 4.81 -32.12
CA VAL A 227 -7.34 5.08 -33.30
C VAL A 227 -7.34 6.56 -33.69
N GLN A 228 -7.04 7.47 -32.73
CA GLN A 228 -7.05 8.92 -32.95
C GLN A 228 -5.68 9.51 -33.36
N ALA A 229 -4.61 8.72 -33.24
CA ALA A 229 -3.22 9.11 -33.52
C ALA A 229 -2.83 8.73 -34.95
#